data_6b3ed8b59379604c2f0ae7b1f67d4aa1
#
_entry.id   6b3ed8b59379604c2f0ae7b1f67d4aa1
#
_cell.length_a   1.000
_cell.length_b   1.000
_cell.length_c   1.000
_cell.angle_alpha   90.00
_cell.angle_beta   90.00
_cell.angle_gamma   90.00
#
_symmetry.space_group_name_H-M   'P 1'
#
loop_
_entity.id
_entity.type
_entity.pdbx_description
1 polymer ?
#
loop_
_entity_poly.entity_id
_entity_poly.type
_entity_poly.pdbx_seq_one_letter_code
_entity_poly.pdbx_strand_id
1 'polypeptide(L)' 'MSAVVVEWLTEQEALARRAEIITAVGGDEAAFRDRAARFQLGVRELALFDELEELDYLLGR' A
#
# COMPACT_ATOMS: atom_id res chain seq x y z
N MET A 1 -12.97 8.92 2.04
CA MET A 1 -13.61 8.09 3.07
C MET A 1 -12.82 6.84 3.38
N SER A 2 -12.15 6.27 2.40
CA SER A 2 -11.38 5.05 2.62
C SER A 2 -10.25 5.22 3.63
N ALA A 3 -9.66 6.40 3.73
CA ALA A 3 -8.59 6.64 4.70
C ALA A 3 -9.05 6.42 6.14
N VAL A 4 -10.33 6.69 6.41
CA VAL A 4 -10.88 6.50 7.75
C VAL A 4 -10.91 5.02 8.13
N VAL A 5 -11.16 4.16 7.14
CA VAL A 5 -11.22 2.72 7.38
C VAL A 5 -9.85 2.19 7.82
N VAL A 6 -8.78 2.71 7.23
CA VAL A 6 -7.42 2.28 7.55
C VAL A 6 -7.10 2.53 9.02
N GLU A 7 -7.62 3.60 9.59
CA GLU A 7 -7.36 3.94 10.99
C GLU A 7 -7.99 2.97 11.98
N TRP A 8 -8.96 2.18 11.53
CA TRP A 8 -9.64 1.22 12.40
C TRP A 8 -9.07 -0.19 12.31
N LEU A 9 -8.04 -0.39 11.49
CA LEU A 9 -7.43 -1.71 11.34
C LEU A 9 -6.53 -2.04 12.52
N THR A 10 -6.57 -3.30 12.94
CA THR A 10 -5.57 -3.80 13.88
C THR A 10 -4.24 -3.92 13.15
N GLU A 11 -3.16 -4.06 13.90
CA GLU A 11 -1.84 -4.28 13.29
C GLU A 11 -1.86 -5.49 12.37
N GLN A 12 -2.49 -6.57 12.81
CA GLN A 12 -2.55 -7.79 12.03
C GLN A 12 -3.34 -7.60 10.74
N GLU A 13 -4.46 -6.87 10.81
CA GLU A 13 -5.24 -6.55 9.62
C GLU A 13 -4.47 -5.65 8.67
N ALA A 14 -3.74 -4.69 9.21
CA ALA A 14 -2.93 -3.80 8.39
C ALA A 14 -1.83 -4.57 7.65
N LEU A 15 -1.18 -5.52 8.33
CA LEU A 15 -0.16 -6.36 7.71
C LEU A 15 -0.77 -7.24 6.62
N ALA A 16 -1.95 -7.80 6.86
CA ALA A 16 -2.63 -8.61 5.86
C ALA A 16 -3.00 -7.79 4.63
N ARG A 17 -3.53 -6.59 4.84
CA ARG A 17 -3.89 -5.71 3.73
C ARG A 17 -2.66 -5.30 2.93
N ARG A 18 -1.56 -5.03 3.62
CA ARG A 18 -0.30 -4.69 2.99
C ARG A 18 0.15 -5.81 2.06
N ALA A 19 0.08 -7.06 2.53
CA ALA A 19 0.44 -8.21 1.72
C ALA A 19 -0.46 -8.34 0.48
N GLU A 20 -1.76 -8.07 0.63
CA GLU A 20 -2.69 -8.10 -0.50
C GLU A 20 -2.30 -7.09 -1.57
N ILE A 21 -1.93 -5.89 -1.13
CA ILE A 21 -1.52 -4.84 -2.08
C ILE A 21 -0.27 -5.27 -2.84
N ILE A 22 0.73 -5.77 -2.14
CA ILE A 22 1.96 -6.22 -2.77
C ILE A 22 1.68 -7.32 -3.79
N THR A 23 0.83 -8.28 -3.44
CA THR A 23 0.44 -9.34 -4.37
C THR A 23 -0.26 -8.75 -5.60
N ALA A 24 -1.15 -7.79 -5.39
CA ALA A 24 -1.93 -7.19 -6.47
C ALA A 24 -1.05 -6.43 -7.47
N VAL A 25 0.09 -5.93 -7.03
CA VAL A 25 0.98 -5.14 -7.90
C VAL A 25 2.18 -5.95 -8.40
N GLY A 26 2.12 -7.27 -8.31
CA GLY A 26 3.11 -8.15 -8.93
C GLY A 26 3.98 -8.92 -7.96
N GLY A 27 3.81 -8.74 -6.66
CA GLY A 27 4.52 -9.52 -5.66
C GLY A 27 5.93 -9.01 -5.33
N ASP A 28 6.39 -7.95 -5.98
CA ASP A 28 7.74 -7.41 -5.77
C ASP A 28 7.61 -5.97 -5.31
N GLU A 29 7.71 -5.77 -4.00
CA GLU A 29 7.54 -4.45 -3.42
C GLU A 29 8.61 -3.46 -3.90
N ALA A 30 9.85 -3.91 -4.00
CA ALA A 30 10.94 -3.02 -4.43
C ALA A 30 10.71 -2.52 -5.85
N ALA A 31 10.29 -3.41 -6.75
CA ALA A 31 10.00 -3.03 -8.12
C ALA A 31 8.82 -2.07 -8.18
N PHE A 32 7.78 -2.30 -7.37
CA PHE A 32 6.62 -1.43 -7.30
C PHE A 32 7.02 -0.02 -6.82
N ARG A 33 7.82 0.06 -5.76
CA ARG A 33 8.28 1.34 -5.24
C ARG A 33 9.20 2.06 -6.22
N ASP A 34 9.99 1.32 -6.97
CA ASP A 34 10.83 1.91 -8.01
C ASP A 34 9.99 2.56 -9.10
N ARG A 35 8.93 1.87 -9.54
CA ARG A 35 8.01 2.43 -10.54
C ARG A 35 7.30 3.65 -10.00
N ALA A 36 6.93 3.65 -8.72
CA ALA A 36 6.31 4.80 -8.08
C ALA A 36 7.26 6.00 -8.09
N ALA A 37 8.52 5.78 -7.76
CA ALA A 37 9.54 6.85 -7.75
C ALA A 37 9.76 7.44 -9.14
N ARG A 38 9.52 6.66 -10.18
CA ARG A 38 9.66 7.10 -11.57
C ARG A 38 8.37 7.61 -12.16
N PHE A 39 7.33 7.74 -11.35
CA PHE A 39 6.00 8.19 -11.79
C PHE A 39 5.45 7.29 -12.91
N GLN A 40 5.65 5.98 -12.77
CA GLN A 40 5.26 5.00 -13.77
C GLN A 40 4.08 4.14 -13.31
N LEU A 41 3.27 4.64 -12.39
CA LEU A 41 2.09 3.93 -11.92
C LEU A 41 0.85 4.46 -12.61
N GLY A 42 -0.05 3.54 -13.00
CA GLY A 42 -1.37 3.92 -13.46
C GLY A 42 -2.23 4.39 -12.29
N VAL A 43 -3.43 4.87 -12.60
CA VAL A 43 -4.33 5.44 -11.59
C VAL A 43 -4.64 4.44 -10.50
N ARG A 44 -4.93 3.20 -10.87
CA ARG A 44 -5.26 2.17 -9.89
C ARG A 44 -4.06 1.82 -9.01
N GLU A 45 -2.90 1.69 -9.61
CA GLU A 45 -1.69 1.37 -8.87
C GLU A 45 -1.29 2.51 -7.95
N LEU A 46 -1.51 3.75 -8.39
CA LEU A 46 -1.22 4.92 -7.56
C LEU A 46 -2.09 4.92 -6.31
N ALA A 47 -3.38 4.57 -6.44
CA ALA A 47 -4.27 4.48 -5.30
C ALA A 47 -3.79 3.40 -4.32
N LEU A 48 -3.32 2.27 -4.85
CA LEU A 48 -2.78 1.19 -4.01
C LEU A 48 -1.49 1.62 -3.33
N PHE A 49 -0.66 2.40 -4.03
CA PHE A 49 0.57 2.92 -3.45
C PHE A 49 0.26 3.87 -2.29
N ASP A 50 -0.73 4.74 -2.45
CA ASP A 50 -1.12 5.66 -1.39
C ASP A 50 -1.61 4.89 -0.16
N GLU A 51 -2.39 3.84 -0.37
CA GLU A 51 -2.87 3.00 0.73
C GLU A 51 -1.69 2.30 1.41
N LEU A 52 -0.74 1.81 0.64
CA LEU A 52 0.45 1.16 1.19
C LEU A 52 1.23 2.12 2.09
N GLU A 53 1.37 3.37 1.68
CA GLU A 53 2.06 4.38 2.48
C GLU A 53 1.32 4.65 3.79
N GLU A 54 -0.01 4.71 3.75
CA GLU A 54 -0.81 4.91 4.96
C GLU A 54 -0.65 3.72 5.92
N LEU A 55 -0.66 2.50 5.37
CA LEU A 55 -0.50 1.31 6.19
C LEU A 55 0.88 1.29 6.85
N ASP A 56 1.92 1.66 6.12
CA ASP A 56 3.27 1.72 6.67
C ASP A 56 3.36 2.76 7.77
N TYR A 57 2.68 3.89 7.61
CA TYR A 57 2.64 4.92 8.65
C TYR A 57 1.99 4.36 9.92
N LEU A 58 0.85 3.66 9.78
CA LEU A 58 0.15 3.08 10.93
C LEU A 58 0.97 1.99 11.61
N LEU A 59 1.77 1.26 10.83
CA LEU A 59 2.62 0.20 11.35
C LEU A 59 3.94 0.73 11.93
N GLY A 60 4.17 2.02 11.84
CA GLY A 60 5.39 2.63 12.38
C GLY A 60 6.62 2.40 11.53
N ARG A 61 6.46 2.27 10.25
CA ARG A 61 7.56 1.98 9.32
C ARG A 61 8.07 3.19 8.56
#